data_73824a84158b5a46eda6808ef3a9e532
#
_entry.id   73824a84158b5a46eda6808ef3a9e532
#
_cell.length_a   1.000
_cell.length_b   1.000
_cell.length_c   1.000
_cell.angle_alpha   90.00
_cell.angle_beta   90.00
_cell.angle_gamma   90.00
#
_symmetry.space_group_name_H-M   'P 1'
#
loop_
_entity.id
_entity.type
_entity.pdbx_description
1 polymer ?
#
loop_
_entity_poly.entity_id
_entity_poly.type
_entity_poly.pdbx_seq_one_letter_code
_entity_poly.pdbx_strand_id
1 'polypeptide(L)'
;MAEPQLKPFVTDGCSMMLDGLPDDSIRWSHCCVAHDKDSWLGGTETERRESDKRIGVCISEAAAPLLGDWVEGNVRWGGSPYWPTTYRWGYGWPFWNGLTPRGYKVLTEEEQAQAEVLIPAADALLEQEIGAAKKPVLENAADES
;
A
#
# COMPACT_ATOMS: atom_id res chain seq x y z
N MET A 1 -9.16 -28.27 -6.20
CA MET A 1 -8.04 -27.32 -6.06
C MET A 1 -8.09 -26.66 -4.69
N ALA A 2 -6.96 -26.45 -4.08
CA ALA A 2 -6.91 -25.78 -2.78
C ALA A 2 -7.39 -24.34 -2.90
N GLU A 3 -8.06 -23.85 -1.86
CA GLU A 3 -8.48 -22.46 -1.80
C GLU A 3 -7.25 -21.54 -1.76
N PRO A 4 -7.34 -20.34 -2.37
CA PRO A 4 -6.26 -19.36 -2.26
C PRO A 4 -5.98 -19.03 -0.80
N GLN A 5 -4.69 -18.91 -0.47
CA GLN A 5 -4.24 -18.56 0.86
C GLN A 5 -3.64 -17.16 0.86
N LEU A 6 -4.11 -16.31 1.75
CA LEU A 6 -3.56 -14.98 1.93
C LEU A 6 -2.23 -15.07 2.68
N LYS A 7 -1.18 -14.48 2.09
CA LYS A 7 0.12 -14.38 2.75
C LYS A 7 0.07 -13.26 3.79
N PRO A 8 0.88 -13.35 4.85
CA PRO A 8 1.01 -12.22 5.78
C PRO A 8 1.42 -10.95 5.04
N PHE A 9 0.94 -9.81 5.53
CA PHE A 9 1.25 -8.52 4.91
C PHE A 9 2.75 -8.23 5.01
N VAL A 10 3.34 -7.90 3.85
CA VAL A 10 4.71 -7.39 3.76
C VAL A 10 4.68 -6.11 2.93
N THR A 11 5.55 -5.18 3.26
CA THR A 11 5.67 -3.92 2.53
C THR A 11 7.15 -3.52 2.49
N ASP A 12 7.54 -2.90 1.40
CA ASP A 12 8.86 -2.28 1.25
C ASP A 12 8.77 -0.75 1.17
N GLY A 13 7.66 -0.20 1.69
CA GLY A 13 7.39 1.22 1.65
C GLY A 13 7.16 1.70 0.23
N CYS A 14 7.81 2.78 -0.16
CA CYS A 14 7.72 3.32 -1.52
C CYS A 14 8.78 2.67 -2.41
N SER A 15 8.51 1.44 -2.86
CA SER A 15 9.49 0.61 -3.59
C SER A 15 10.03 1.24 -4.87
N MET A 16 9.29 2.17 -5.47
CA MET A 16 9.65 2.81 -6.75
C MET A 16 10.18 4.23 -6.59
N MET A 17 10.29 4.73 -5.35
CA MET A 17 10.72 6.10 -5.07
C MET A 17 11.18 6.22 -3.62
N LEU A 18 11.65 7.40 -3.23
CA LEU A 18 12.05 7.68 -1.85
C LEU A 18 10.84 7.67 -0.91
N ASP A 19 11.06 7.31 0.34
CA ASP A 19 10.04 7.32 1.40
C ASP A 19 9.80 8.71 1.99
N GLY A 20 10.59 9.69 1.60
CA GLY A 20 10.55 11.05 2.09
C GLY A 20 11.73 11.84 1.57
N LEU A 21 11.95 13.03 2.10
CA LEU A 21 13.12 13.84 1.79
C LEU A 21 14.38 13.20 2.40
N PRO A 22 15.58 13.41 1.78
CA PRO A 22 16.82 12.81 2.29
C PRO A 22 17.17 13.20 3.73
N ASP A 23 16.68 14.35 4.20
CA ASP A 23 16.93 14.83 5.56
C ASP A 23 15.87 14.37 6.56
N ASP A 24 14.91 13.54 6.14
CA ASP A 24 13.79 13.02 6.95
C ASP A 24 12.85 14.11 7.51
N SER A 25 12.94 15.35 7.03
CA SER A 25 12.06 16.43 7.48
C SER A 25 10.60 16.22 7.05
N ILE A 26 10.41 15.58 5.88
CA ILE A 26 9.10 15.21 5.36
C ILE A 26 9.15 13.76 4.94
N ARG A 27 8.25 12.96 5.49
CA ARG A 27 8.15 11.54 5.15
C ARG A 27 6.75 11.21 4.64
N TRP A 28 6.70 10.39 3.62
CA TRP A 28 5.44 9.92 3.03
C TRP A 28 5.36 8.40 2.88
N SER A 29 6.28 7.66 3.52
CA SER A 29 6.27 6.19 3.49
C SER A 29 4.95 5.60 3.94
N HIS A 30 4.28 6.24 4.92
CA HIS A 30 2.96 5.79 5.39
C HIS A 30 1.91 5.79 4.27
N CYS A 31 2.03 6.71 3.31
CA CYS A 31 1.14 6.73 2.14
C CYS A 31 1.32 5.48 1.29
N CYS A 32 2.58 5.09 1.08
CA CYS A 32 2.92 3.90 0.30
C CYS A 32 2.52 2.62 1.05
N VAL A 33 2.74 2.57 2.36
CA VAL A 33 2.36 1.40 3.18
C VAL A 33 0.84 1.22 3.18
N ALA A 34 0.07 2.30 3.31
CA ALA A 34 -1.39 2.23 3.23
C ALA A 34 -1.85 1.72 1.87
N HIS A 35 -1.23 2.20 0.79
CA HIS A 35 -1.52 1.75 -0.57
C HIS A 35 -1.14 0.27 -0.75
N ASP A 36 0.02 -0.15 -0.20
CA ASP A 36 0.45 -1.54 -0.25
C ASP A 36 -0.53 -2.45 0.48
N LYS A 37 -1.10 -2.02 1.60
CA LYS A 37 -2.11 -2.79 2.32
C LYS A 37 -3.34 -3.03 1.45
N ASP A 38 -3.81 -2.01 0.74
CA ASP A 38 -4.93 -2.16 -0.19
C ASP A 38 -4.58 -3.12 -1.32
N SER A 39 -3.38 -2.97 -1.89
CA SER A 39 -2.90 -3.84 -2.98
C SER A 39 -2.70 -5.27 -2.53
N TRP A 40 -2.27 -5.47 -1.29
CA TRP A 40 -2.11 -6.80 -0.69
C TRP A 40 -3.43 -7.58 -0.68
N LEU A 41 -4.50 -6.94 -0.25
CA LEU A 41 -5.83 -7.55 -0.22
C LEU A 41 -6.44 -7.70 -1.61
N GLY A 42 -6.15 -6.77 -2.49
CA GLY A 42 -6.78 -6.75 -3.80
C GLY A 42 -8.24 -6.38 -3.73
N GLY A 43 -9.00 -6.79 -4.72
CA GLY A 43 -10.42 -6.51 -4.83
C GLY A 43 -10.79 -6.09 -6.24
N THR A 44 -11.81 -5.27 -6.37
CA THR A 44 -12.34 -4.81 -7.64
C THR A 44 -11.48 -3.69 -8.25
N GLU A 45 -11.69 -3.43 -9.53
CA GLU A 45 -11.03 -2.32 -10.22
C GLU A 45 -11.41 -0.97 -9.62
N THR A 46 -12.65 -0.79 -9.20
CA THR A 46 -13.11 0.43 -8.54
C THR A 46 -12.36 0.66 -7.24
N GLU A 47 -12.21 -0.39 -6.42
CA GLU A 47 -11.46 -0.33 -5.17
C GLU A 47 -10.00 0.04 -5.44
N ARG A 48 -9.41 -0.50 -6.49
CA ARG A 48 -8.05 -0.14 -6.90
C ARG A 48 -7.93 1.33 -7.26
N ARG A 49 -8.86 1.85 -8.07
CA ARG A 49 -8.86 3.26 -8.47
C ARG A 49 -8.94 4.18 -7.26
N GLU A 50 -9.78 3.83 -6.29
CA GLU A 50 -9.92 4.58 -5.06
C GLU A 50 -8.63 4.56 -4.24
N SER A 51 -7.97 3.40 -4.14
CA SER A 51 -6.70 3.25 -3.45
C SER A 51 -5.59 4.09 -4.11
N ASP A 52 -5.53 4.06 -5.45
CA ASP A 52 -4.55 4.86 -6.20
C ASP A 52 -4.77 6.36 -6.00
N LYS A 53 -6.02 6.80 -5.91
CA LYS A 53 -6.32 8.19 -5.59
C LYS A 53 -5.89 8.55 -4.17
N ARG A 54 -6.13 7.66 -3.21
CA ARG A 54 -5.76 7.91 -1.81
C ARG A 54 -4.26 8.10 -1.65
N ILE A 55 -3.41 7.31 -2.32
CA ILE A 55 -1.97 7.52 -2.25
C ILE A 55 -1.58 8.86 -2.87
N GLY A 56 -2.21 9.23 -4.00
CA GLY A 56 -1.96 10.53 -4.62
C GLY A 56 -2.30 11.68 -3.70
N VAL A 57 -3.46 11.65 -3.06
CA VAL A 57 -3.88 12.68 -2.10
C VAL A 57 -2.96 12.72 -0.89
N CYS A 58 -2.62 11.54 -0.34
CA CYS A 58 -1.76 11.43 0.83
C CYS A 58 -0.39 12.07 0.57
N ILE A 59 0.24 11.76 -0.56
CA ILE A 59 1.55 12.32 -0.91
C ILE A 59 1.46 13.81 -1.24
N SER A 60 0.38 14.23 -1.89
CA SER A 60 0.16 15.66 -2.17
C SER A 60 0.06 16.48 -0.90
N GLU A 61 -0.63 15.97 0.11
CA GLU A 61 -0.75 16.64 1.41
C GLU A 61 0.57 16.62 2.19
N ALA A 62 1.35 15.54 2.09
CA ALA A 62 2.61 15.41 2.80
C ALA A 62 3.75 16.20 2.16
N ALA A 63 3.75 16.35 0.85
CA ALA A 63 4.86 16.94 0.10
C ALA A 63 4.41 18.02 -0.89
N ALA A 64 3.88 17.63 -2.05
CA ALA A 64 3.51 18.58 -3.09
C ALA A 64 2.44 17.98 -4.02
N PRO A 65 1.47 18.80 -4.50
CA PRO A 65 0.38 18.32 -5.36
C PRO A 65 0.87 17.60 -6.63
N LEU A 66 1.89 18.12 -7.29
CA LEU A 66 2.42 17.52 -8.51
C LEU A 66 3.05 16.15 -8.25
N LEU A 67 3.67 15.97 -7.09
CA LEU A 67 4.25 14.69 -6.72
C LEU A 67 3.17 13.63 -6.52
N GLY A 68 2.06 13.99 -5.88
CA GLY A 68 0.92 13.08 -5.71
C GLY A 68 0.34 12.61 -7.03
N ASP A 69 0.16 13.51 -7.98
CA ASP A 69 -0.34 13.18 -9.33
C ASP A 69 0.62 12.24 -10.05
N TRP A 70 1.92 12.51 -9.97
CA TRP A 70 2.94 11.66 -10.58
C TRP A 70 2.92 10.25 -9.99
N VAL A 71 2.83 10.13 -8.68
CA VAL A 71 2.78 8.83 -7.99
C VAL A 71 1.51 8.09 -8.36
N GLU A 72 0.35 8.76 -8.37
CA GLU A 72 -0.92 8.13 -8.79
C GLU A 72 -0.81 7.52 -10.19
N GLY A 73 -0.24 8.26 -11.13
CA GLY A 73 -0.01 7.76 -12.48
C GLY A 73 0.89 6.53 -12.51
N ASN A 74 1.97 6.54 -11.71
CA ASN A 74 2.92 5.41 -11.67
C ASN A 74 2.30 4.16 -11.05
N VAL A 75 1.56 4.29 -9.93
CA VAL A 75 0.94 3.12 -9.29
C VAL A 75 -0.17 2.54 -10.17
N ARG A 76 -0.87 3.37 -10.94
CA ARG A 76 -1.88 2.88 -11.88
C ARG A 76 -1.23 2.08 -13.01
N TRP A 77 -0.09 2.53 -13.51
CA TRP A 77 0.60 1.80 -14.58
C TRP A 77 1.26 0.52 -14.05
N GLY A 78 1.99 0.62 -12.93
CA GLY A 78 2.83 -0.48 -12.43
C GLY A 78 2.13 -1.50 -11.55
N GLY A 79 1.00 -1.12 -10.92
CA GLY A 79 0.31 -1.96 -9.94
C GLY A 79 -0.76 -2.87 -10.51
N SER A 80 -0.82 -3.06 -11.82
CA SER A 80 -1.82 -3.91 -12.46
C SER A 80 -1.80 -5.32 -11.88
N PRO A 81 -2.98 -5.94 -11.64
CA PRO A 81 -3.04 -7.32 -11.15
C PRO A 81 -2.59 -8.35 -12.18
N TYR A 82 -2.40 -7.94 -13.44
CA TYR A 82 -1.96 -8.81 -14.53
C TYR A 82 -0.45 -8.84 -14.70
N TRP A 83 0.30 -8.00 -13.98
CA TRP A 83 1.75 -8.08 -13.90
C TRP A 83 2.15 -8.99 -12.74
N PRO A 84 2.96 -10.04 -12.95
CA PRO A 84 3.31 -10.98 -11.86
C PRO A 84 4.39 -10.41 -10.94
N THR A 85 4.14 -9.25 -10.36
CA THR A 85 5.08 -8.57 -9.46
C THR A 85 4.64 -8.76 -8.01
N THR A 86 5.56 -8.47 -7.07
CA THR A 86 5.29 -8.55 -5.65
C THR A 86 4.48 -7.37 -5.12
N TYR A 87 4.26 -6.35 -5.95
CA TYR A 87 3.50 -5.15 -5.61
C TYR A 87 2.24 -4.99 -6.46
N ARG A 88 1.85 -6.03 -7.22
CA ARG A 88 0.63 -6.02 -8.03
C ARG A 88 -0.62 -5.93 -7.15
N TRP A 89 -1.70 -5.42 -7.71
CA TRP A 89 -3.00 -5.47 -7.04
C TRP A 89 -3.36 -6.94 -6.75
N GLY A 90 -3.62 -7.25 -5.47
CA GLY A 90 -3.89 -8.60 -5.02
C GLY A 90 -2.64 -9.43 -4.69
N TYR A 91 -1.48 -8.80 -4.45
CA TYR A 91 -0.22 -9.53 -4.27
C TYR A 91 -0.20 -10.46 -3.05
N GLY A 92 -1.11 -10.28 -2.09
CA GLY A 92 -1.23 -11.19 -0.95
C GLY A 92 -1.76 -12.58 -1.34
N TRP A 93 -2.41 -12.66 -2.49
CA TRP A 93 -2.99 -13.89 -3.02
C TRP A 93 -2.10 -14.46 -4.13
N PRO A 94 -2.22 -15.79 -4.43
CA PRO A 94 -1.51 -16.35 -5.58
C PRO A 94 -1.88 -15.61 -6.88
N PHE A 95 -0.91 -15.45 -7.77
CA PHE A 95 -1.12 -14.81 -9.06
C PHE A 95 -2.14 -15.57 -9.92
N TRP A 96 -2.03 -16.90 -9.93
CA TRP A 96 -2.89 -17.75 -10.73
C TRP A 96 -4.14 -18.16 -9.97
N ASN A 97 -5.27 -18.06 -10.63
CA ASN A 97 -6.56 -18.59 -10.16
C ASN A 97 -6.96 -19.68 -11.16
N GLY A 98 -6.47 -20.90 -10.94
CA GLY A 98 -6.58 -21.95 -11.94
C GLY A 98 -5.67 -21.67 -13.13
N LEU A 99 -6.25 -21.53 -14.31
CA LEU A 99 -5.50 -21.30 -15.57
C LEU A 99 -5.42 -19.82 -15.96
N THR A 100 -6.07 -18.92 -15.20
CA THR A 100 -6.06 -17.50 -15.49
C THR A 100 -5.48 -16.71 -14.31
N PRO A 101 -4.93 -15.50 -14.56
CA PRO A 101 -4.57 -14.62 -13.46
C PRO A 101 -5.77 -14.29 -12.58
N ARG A 102 -5.54 -14.11 -11.29
CA ARG A 102 -6.59 -13.70 -10.37
C ARG A 102 -7.23 -12.38 -10.79
N GLY A 103 -6.43 -11.41 -11.21
CA GLY A 103 -6.92 -10.11 -11.68
C GLY A 103 -7.72 -9.36 -10.63
N TYR A 104 -8.77 -8.68 -11.06
CA TYR A 104 -9.72 -8.01 -10.18
C TYR A 104 -10.76 -9.01 -9.71
N LYS A 105 -10.99 -9.06 -8.42
CA LYS A 105 -11.89 -10.05 -7.85
C LYS A 105 -12.48 -9.56 -6.53
N VAL A 106 -13.79 -9.69 -6.38
CA VAL A 106 -14.43 -9.51 -5.08
C VAL A 106 -13.98 -10.66 -4.16
N LEU A 107 -13.56 -10.35 -2.94
CA LEU A 107 -13.14 -11.37 -1.98
C LEU A 107 -14.34 -12.25 -1.61
N THR A 108 -14.13 -13.56 -1.62
CA THR A 108 -15.12 -14.51 -1.14
C THR A 108 -15.24 -14.41 0.39
N GLU A 109 -16.27 -15.05 0.96
CA GLU A 109 -16.42 -15.06 2.42
C GLU A 109 -15.22 -15.70 3.12
N GLU A 110 -14.69 -16.80 2.55
CA GLU A 110 -13.49 -17.46 3.11
C GLU A 110 -12.25 -16.57 2.99
N GLU A 111 -12.12 -15.87 1.87
CA GLU A 111 -11.02 -14.91 1.67
C GLU A 111 -11.12 -13.74 2.65
N GLN A 112 -12.33 -13.22 2.88
CA GLN A 112 -12.55 -12.17 3.87
C GLN A 112 -12.21 -12.64 5.29
N ALA A 113 -12.55 -13.88 5.63
CA ALA A 113 -12.21 -14.46 6.93
C ALA A 113 -10.69 -14.54 7.12
N GLN A 114 -9.94 -14.94 6.09
CA GLN A 114 -8.49 -14.93 6.14
C GLN A 114 -7.93 -13.51 6.31
N ALA A 115 -8.49 -12.55 5.58
CA ALA A 115 -8.08 -11.16 5.67
C ALA A 115 -8.29 -10.61 7.08
N GLU A 116 -9.42 -10.88 7.70
CA GLU A 116 -9.73 -10.43 9.07
C GLU A 116 -8.70 -10.90 10.09
N VAL A 117 -8.15 -12.10 9.90
CA VAL A 117 -7.12 -12.63 10.79
C VAL A 117 -5.80 -11.86 10.64
N LEU A 118 -5.44 -11.46 9.43
CA LEU A 118 -4.14 -10.86 9.12
C LEU A 118 -4.13 -9.32 9.11
N ILE A 119 -5.30 -8.69 8.99
CA ILE A 119 -5.42 -7.22 8.95
C ILE A 119 -4.85 -6.55 10.21
N PRO A 120 -5.06 -7.05 11.45
CA PRO A 120 -4.50 -6.36 12.62
C PRO A 120 -2.99 -6.19 12.57
N ALA A 121 -2.23 -7.18 12.08
CA ALA A 121 -0.79 -7.07 11.93
C ALA A 121 -0.42 -6.04 10.85
N ALA A 122 -1.17 -6.00 9.75
CA ALA A 122 -0.98 -5.00 8.70
C ALA A 122 -1.24 -3.59 9.23
N ASP A 123 -2.31 -3.42 9.98
CA ASP A 123 -2.65 -2.13 10.60
C ASP A 123 -1.57 -1.68 11.58
N ALA A 124 -0.98 -2.60 12.34
CA ALA A 124 0.10 -2.29 13.26
C ALA A 124 1.33 -1.75 12.51
N LEU A 125 1.69 -2.35 11.38
CA LEU A 125 2.79 -1.86 10.54
C LEU A 125 2.49 -0.45 10.01
N LEU A 126 1.27 -0.22 9.56
CA LEU A 126 0.86 1.09 9.06
C LEU A 126 0.90 2.15 10.18
N GLU A 127 0.44 1.82 11.38
CA GLU A 127 0.50 2.73 12.52
C GLU A 127 1.92 3.09 12.88
N GLN A 128 2.86 2.14 12.79
CA GLN A 128 4.29 2.42 13.00
C GLN A 128 4.81 3.43 11.99
N GLU A 129 4.42 3.30 10.72
CA GLU A 129 4.86 4.23 9.67
C GLU A 129 4.25 5.62 9.86
N ILE A 130 2.99 5.71 10.28
CA ILE A 130 2.35 6.99 10.61
C ILE A 130 3.07 7.65 11.77
N GLY A 131 3.39 6.89 12.81
CA GLY A 131 4.15 7.38 13.95
C GLY A 131 5.54 7.88 13.57
N ALA A 132 6.24 7.14 12.70
CA ALA A 132 7.56 7.54 12.19
C ALA A 132 7.50 8.83 11.37
N ALA A 133 6.41 9.05 10.62
CA ALA A 133 6.24 10.26 9.82
C ALA A 133 6.10 11.52 10.69
N LYS A 134 5.56 11.39 11.89
CA LYS A 134 5.34 12.52 12.82
C LYS A 134 6.52 12.75 13.77
N LYS A 135 7.22 11.68 14.15
CA LYS A 135 8.24 11.68 15.18
C LYS A 135 9.43 12.60 14.94
N PRO A 136 10.05 12.64 13.72
CA PRO A 136 11.21 13.49 13.49
C PRO A 136 10.93 14.99 13.71
N VAL A 137 9.73 15.45 13.37
CA VAL A 137 9.34 16.86 13.55
C VAL A 137 9.25 17.20 15.04
N LEU A 138 8.67 16.31 15.85
CA LEU A 138 8.53 16.50 17.29
C LEU A 138 9.88 16.45 18.01
N GLU A 139 10.78 15.55 17.60
CA GLU A 139 12.12 15.44 18.18
C GLU A 139 12.96 16.68 17.87
N ASN A 140 12.88 17.21 16.66
CA ASN A 140 13.56 18.44 16.27
C ASN A 140 13.05 19.64 17.05
N ALA A 141 11.75 19.72 17.29
CA ALA A 141 11.15 20.79 18.08
C ALA A 141 11.60 20.73 19.55
N ALA A 142 11.79 19.52 20.12
CA ALA A 142 12.28 19.32 21.47
C ALA A 142 13.76 19.71 21.62
N ASP A 143 14.57 19.45 20.59
CA ASP A 143 16.01 19.77 20.60
C ASP A 143 16.29 21.26 20.47
N GLU A 144 15.36 22.02 19.91
CA GLU A 144 15.49 23.48 19.78
C GLU A 144 15.08 24.26 21.04
N SER A 145 14.50 23.58 22.01
CA SER A 145 14.13 24.16 23.28
C SER A 145 15.15 23.86 24.36
#